data_fd4766ac38d3ee1277e1dcd7840823f3
#
_entry.id   fd4766ac38d3ee1277e1dcd7840823f3
#
_cell.length_a   1.000
_cell.length_b   1.000
_cell.length_c   1.000
_cell.angle_alpha   90.00
_cell.angle_beta   90.00
_cell.angle_gamma   90.00
#
_symmetry.space_group_name_H-M   'P 1'
#
loop_
_entity.id
_entity.type
_entity.pdbx_description
1 polymer ?
#
loop_
_entity_poly.entity_id
_entity_poly.type
_entity_poly.pdbx_seq_one_letter_code
_entity_poly.pdbx_strand_id
1 'polypeptide(L)'
;MVAAFAAFVALVGCNREPFWLGADLGWITEYEANGHKFYNKDGQEMECTALMKELGLNAVRHRVWVDPSAHGDWCSKEDLLVKCQRAKALDMAIMVDFHCSDWWADPQKQNIPASWSGHSYEQMKEDLAAHTIEVLTYLKDNGIEPKWIQVGNETRNGFLWSVESNEYGWPKLDANGNTTIIESMGHVDHNPEQYAGLFAAGYDACKSVFPDAVVMVHLDNGFDKDLYDYNLGVLQAGGAKWDMIGMSLYPYWAMDGGFRDDAETTITDCIENIRYVSEKFGCDVMIVETGFLVDESKPEVLEESRRQLARVIRECIKETDGRCKGVFYWEPECRPSQYKLGAFTEDGRPTVIMDAFSDWSE
;
A
#
# COMPACT_ATOMS: atom_id res chain seq x y z
N MET A 1 62.06 4.39 -24.80
CA MET A 1 60.69 3.80 -24.77
C MET A 1 60.16 4.00 -23.37
N VAL A 2 59.28 4.97 -23.17
CA VAL A 2 58.62 5.22 -21.86
C VAL A 2 57.19 4.72 -22.04
N ALA A 3 56.85 3.67 -21.28
CA ALA A 3 55.49 3.12 -21.27
C ALA A 3 54.62 3.96 -20.34
N ALA A 4 53.63 4.63 -20.89
CA ALA A 4 52.62 5.34 -20.13
C ALA A 4 51.57 4.32 -19.63
N PHE A 5 51.47 4.11 -18.29
CA PHE A 5 50.38 3.39 -17.65
C PHE A 5 49.20 4.36 -17.53
N ALA A 6 48.16 4.14 -18.33
CA ALA A 6 46.88 4.79 -18.14
C ALA A 6 46.11 4.06 -17.00
N ALA A 7 45.99 4.71 -15.84
CA ALA A 7 45.15 4.24 -14.76
C ALA A 7 43.68 4.51 -15.12
N PHE A 8 42.91 3.46 -15.38
CA PHE A 8 41.47 3.51 -15.46
C PHE A 8 40.91 3.65 -14.01
N VAL A 9 40.53 4.85 -13.63
CA VAL A 9 39.74 5.07 -12.44
C VAL A 9 38.29 4.69 -12.80
N ALA A 10 37.88 3.50 -12.39
CA ALA A 10 36.46 3.12 -12.40
C ALA A 10 35.76 4.03 -11.40
N LEU A 11 34.98 4.98 -11.88
CA LEU A 11 33.99 5.69 -11.09
C LEU A 11 32.91 4.66 -10.70
N VAL A 12 33.06 4.08 -9.54
CA VAL A 12 31.95 3.40 -8.88
C VAL A 12 30.96 4.49 -8.48
N GLY A 13 30.05 4.80 -9.39
CA GLY A 13 28.89 5.61 -9.07
C GLY A 13 28.12 4.85 -7.97
N CYS A 14 28.02 5.45 -6.80
CA CYS A 14 27.13 4.99 -5.74
C CYS A 14 25.71 5.15 -6.32
N ASN A 15 25.16 4.12 -6.96
CA ASN A 15 23.75 4.07 -7.34
C ASN A 15 22.96 3.95 -6.03
N ARG A 16 22.75 5.07 -5.33
CA ARG A 16 21.74 5.13 -4.30
C ARG A 16 20.38 4.94 -4.98
N GLU A 17 19.60 3.97 -4.52
CA GLU A 17 18.19 3.87 -4.95
C GLU A 17 17.49 5.21 -4.72
N PRO A 18 16.62 5.64 -5.66
CA PRO A 18 15.86 6.86 -5.49
C PRO A 18 14.91 6.72 -4.30
N PHE A 19 14.49 7.84 -3.73
CA PHE A 19 13.34 7.84 -2.84
C PHE A 19 12.07 7.62 -3.69
N TRP A 20 11.19 6.71 -3.26
CA TRP A 20 10.05 6.30 -4.04
C TRP A 20 8.85 7.17 -3.72
N LEU A 21 8.36 7.86 -4.74
CA LEU A 21 7.15 8.66 -4.70
C LEU A 21 6.09 7.92 -5.52
N GLY A 22 5.07 7.39 -4.86
CA GLY A 22 4.14 6.49 -5.50
C GLY A 22 2.68 6.87 -5.30
N ALA A 23 1.82 6.16 -6.04
CA ALA A 23 0.39 6.19 -5.85
C ALA A 23 -0.20 4.77 -5.93
N ASP A 24 -1.21 4.52 -5.12
CA ASP A 24 -2.15 3.41 -5.32
C ASP A 24 -3.14 3.84 -6.40
N LEU A 25 -3.31 3.05 -7.45
CA LEU A 25 -4.13 3.36 -8.61
C LEU A 25 -5.06 2.17 -8.94
N GLY A 26 -5.72 1.66 -7.93
CA GLY A 26 -6.57 0.48 -8.07
C GLY A 26 -7.85 0.75 -8.88
N TRP A 27 -8.40 1.97 -8.86
CA TRP A 27 -9.67 2.32 -9.51
C TRP A 27 -9.55 2.78 -10.96
N ILE A 28 -8.36 3.03 -11.51
CA ILE A 28 -8.22 3.69 -12.82
C ILE A 28 -8.95 2.98 -13.96
N THR A 29 -8.86 1.66 -14.02
CA THR A 29 -9.51 0.86 -15.09
C THR A 29 -11.02 0.88 -14.98
N GLU A 30 -11.57 0.85 -13.77
CA GLU A 30 -13.00 0.97 -13.49
C GLU A 30 -13.50 2.38 -13.84
N TYR A 31 -12.77 3.42 -13.46
CA TYR A 31 -13.12 4.81 -13.80
C TYR A 31 -13.16 5.03 -15.30
N GLU A 32 -12.14 4.58 -16.03
CA GLU A 32 -12.07 4.69 -17.48
C GLU A 32 -13.19 3.92 -18.18
N ALA A 33 -13.50 2.70 -17.72
CA ALA A 33 -14.61 1.90 -18.24
C ALA A 33 -15.98 2.59 -18.04
N ASN A 34 -16.12 3.36 -16.96
CA ASN A 34 -17.30 4.17 -16.67
C ASN A 34 -17.25 5.56 -17.33
N GLY A 35 -16.28 5.79 -18.23
CA GLY A 35 -16.18 7.02 -19.02
C GLY A 35 -15.57 8.22 -18.28
N HIS A 36 -14.98 8.00 -17.09
CA HIS A 36 -14.24 9.04 -16.40
C HIS A 36 -12.93 9.33 -17.14
N LYS A 37 -12.55 10.61 -17.18
CA LYS A 37 -11.36 11.08 -17.87
C LYS A 37 -10.49 11.86 -16.91
N PHE A 38 -9.18 11.83 -17.18
CA PHE A 38 -8.19 12.56 -16.41
C PHE A 38 -7.55 13.64 -17.28
N TYR A 39 -7.17 14.74 -16.66
CA TYR A 39 -6.59 15.88 -17.33
C TYR A 39 -5.37 16.39 -16.57
N ASN A 40 -4.34 16.78 -17.31
CA ASN A 40 -3.19 17.44 -16.71
C ASN A 40 -3.49 18.91 -16.34
N LYS A 41 -2.52 19.60 -15.75
CA LYS A 41 -2.66 21.00 -15.31
C LYS A 41 -3.00 21.96 -16.46
N ASP A 42 -2.60 21.63 -17.69
CA ASP A 42 -2.91 22.40 -18.90
C ASP A 42 -4.32 22.09 -19.46
N GLY A 43 -5.04 21.17 -18.85
CA GLY A 43 -6.38 20.74 -19.27
C GLY A 43 -6.38 19.78 -20.45
N GLN A 44 -5.26 19.15 -20.76
CA GLN A 44 -5.16 18.12 -21.79
C GLN A 44 -5.55 16.76 -21.21
N GLU A 45 -6.41 16.03 -21.89
CA GLU A 45 -6.79 14.67 -21.52
C GLU A 45 -5.56 13.76 -21.56
N MET A 46 -5.36 12.97 -20.50
CA MET A 46 -4.21 12.09 -20.35
C MET A 46 -4.59 10.78 -19.64
N GLU A 47 -3.94 9.68 -19.99
CA GLU A 47 -4.03 8.43 -19.25
C GLU A 47 -3.51 8.62 -17.83
N CYS A 48 -4.20 8.07 -16.83
CA CYS A 48 -3.95 8.40 -15.43
C CYS A 48 -2.55 8.01 -14.95
N THR A 49 -2.03 6.85 -15.31
CA THR A 49 -0.68 6.42 -14.91
C THR A 49 0.40 7.35 -15.51
N ALA A 50 0.20 7.78 -16.76
CA ALA A 50 1.09 8.74 -17.42
C ALA A 50 1.00 10.13 -16.75
N LEU A 51 -0.18 10.53 -16.31
CA LEU A 51 -0.38 11.77 -15.55
C LEU A 51 0.36 11.71 -14.20
N MET A 52 0.30 10.59 -13.48
CA MET A 52 1.07 10.43 -12.25
C MET A 52 2.58 10.56 -12.49
N LYS A 53 3.08 9.99 -13.59
CA LYS A 53 4.48 10.16 -13.97
C LYS A 53 4.84 11.62 -14.26
N GLU A 54 3.97 12.37 -14.97
CA GLU A 54 4.13 13.81 -15.23
C GLU A 54 4.15 14.62 -13.94
N LEU A 55 3.34 14.23 -12.93
CA LEU A 55 3.29 14.86 -11.60
C LEU A 55 4.47 14.53 -10.70
N GLY A 56 5.45 13.74 -11.17
CA GLY A 56 6.70 13.45 -10.46
C GLY A 56 6.74 12.11 -9.73
N LEU A 57 5.71 11.27 -9.85
CA LEU A 57 5.70 9.95 -9.24
C LEU A 57 6.56 8.97 -10.06
N ASN A 58 7.20 8.03 -9.37
CA ASN A 58 8.10 7.04 -9.97
C ASN A 58 7.76 5.59 -9.61
N ALA A 59 6.68 5.39 -8.87
CA ALA A 59 6.19 4.08 -8.45
C ALA A 59 4.65 4.02 -8.42
N VAL A 60 4.11 2.81 -8.52
CA VAL A 60 2.67 2.52 -8.36
C VAL A 60 2.47 1.35 -7.42
N ARG A 61 1.34 1.34 -6.72
CA ARG A 61 0.84 0.22 -5.94
C ARG A 61 -0.52 -0.19 -6.49
N HIS A 62 -0.70 -1.48 -6.70
CA HIS A 62 -1.95 -2.05 -7.21
C HIS A 62 -2.34 -3.25 -6.38
N ARG A 63 -3.58 -3.22 -5.86
CA ARG A 63 -4.17 -4.34 -5.13
C ARG A 63 -4.64 -5.45 -6.05
N VAL A 64 -4.70 -6.66 -5.51
CA VAL A 64 -5.31 -7.83 -6.15
C VAL A 64 -6.22 -8.54 -5.15
N TRP A 65 -7.39 -8.96 -5.64
CA TRP A 65 -8.37 -9.76 -4.90
C TRP A 65 -8.38 -11.21 -5.39
N VAL A 66 -8.96 -12.11 -4.59
CA VAL A 66 -8.98 -13.55 -4.92
C VAL A 66 -10.03 -13.85 -5.99
N ASP A 67 -11.28 -13.50 -5.73
CA ASP A 67 -12.38 -13.62 -6.69
C ASP A 67 -13.27 -12.37 -6.69
N PRO A 68 -12.91 -11.34 -7.48
CA PRO A 68 -13.68 -10.10 -7.58
C PRO A 68 -14.89 -10.19 -8.52
N SER A 69 -15.31 -11.37 -8.97
CA SER A 69 -16.38 -11.55 -9.98
C SER A 69 -17.71 -10.90 -9.56
N ALA A 70 -18.02 -10.88 -8.25
CA ALA A 70 -19.18 -10.18 -7.72
C ALA A 70 -19.09 -8.65 -7.79
N HIS A 71 -17.89 -8.11 -8.09
CA HIS A 71 -17.57 -6.68 -8.13
C HIS A 71 -17.07 -6.22 -9.51
N GLY A 72 -17.45 -6.93 -10.57
CA GLY A 72 -17.14 -6.56 -11.96
C GLY A 72 -15.74 -6.89 -12.42
N ASP A 73 -15.08 -7.84 -11.77
CA ASP A 73 -13.72 -8.33 -12.04
C ASP A 73 -12.61 -7.28 -11.89
N TRP A 74 -12.93 -6.11 -11.32
CA TRP A 74 -11.92 -5.10 -10.97
C TRP A 74 -10.99 -5.65 -9.89
N CYS A 75 -9.71 -5.35 -10.03
CA CYS A 75 -8.64 -5.90 -9.17
C CYS A 75 -8.47 -7.42 -9.26
N SER A 76 -8.94 -8.07 -10.34
CA SER A 76 -8.52 -9.42 -10.72
C SER A 76 -7.06 -9.42 -11.16
N LYS A 77 -6.44 -10.61 -11.32
CA LYS A 77 -5.07 -10.71 -11.86
C LYS A 77 -4.95 -10.17 -13.30
N GLU A 78 -6.02 -10.28 -14.10
CA GLU A 78 -6.09 -9.75 -15.45
C GLU A 78 -6.11 -8.22 -15.45
N ASP A 79 -6.93 -7.61 -14.60
CA ASP A 79 -6.99 -6.16 -14.42
C ASP A 79 -5.68 -5.62 -13.81
N LEU A 80 -5.11 -6.31 -12.84
CA LEU A 80 -3.79 -6.01 -12.29
C LEU A 80 -2.72 -5.98 -13.40
N LEU A 81 -2.72 -6.98 -14.31
CA LEU A 81 -1.76 -7.02 -15.40
C LEU A 81 -1.86 -5.79 -16.30
N VAL A 82 -3.05 -5.35 -16.65
CA VAL A 82 -3.26 -4.14 -17.47
C VAL A 82 -2.62 -2.92 -16.81
N LYS A 83 -2.85 -2.71 -15.53
CA LYS A 83 -2.29 -1.59 -14.75
C LYS A 83 -0.76 -1.68 -14.65
N CYS A 84 -0.23 -2.87 -14.37
CA CYS A 84 1.21 -3.12 -14.31
C CYS A 84 1.91 -2.89 -15.67
N GLN A 85 1.27 -3.24 -16.79
CA GLN A 85 1.81 -3.00 -18.12
C GLN A 85 1.92 -1.49 -18.42
N ARG A 86 0.95 -0.68 -17.99
CA ARG A 86 0.99 0.79 -18.11
C ARG A 86 2.18 1.35 -17.31
N ALA A 87 2.32 0.95 -16.05
CA ALA A 87 3.44 1.37 -15.21
C ALA A 87 4.81 0.98 -15.79
N LYS A 88 4.94 -0.26 -16.25
CA LYS A 88 6.16 -0.76 -16.90
C LYS A 88 6.52 0.05 -18.15
N ALA A 89 5.53 0.39 -19.00
CA ALA A 89 5.76 1.18 -20.20
C ALA A 89 6.29 2.60 -19.91
N LEU A 90 6.11 3.06 -18.66
CA LEU A 90 6.57 4.37 -18.17
C LEU A 90 7.81 4.27 -17.26
N ASP A 91 8.45 3.11 -17.16
CA ASP A 91 9.57 2.86 -16.25
C ASP A 91 9.26 3.26 -14.79
N MET A 92 8.04 2.95 -14.32
CA MET A 92 7.65 3.10 -12.92
C MET A 92 7.84 1.78 -12.19
N ALA A 93 8.32 1.86 -10.94
CA ALA A 93 8.42 0.68 -10.08
C ALA A 93 7.02 0.21 -9.65
N ILE A 94 6.85 -1.09 -9.48
CA ILE A 94 5.55 -1.72 -9.23
C ILE A 94 5.56 -2.38 -7.86
N MET A 95 4.53 -2.09 -7.07
CA MET A 95 4.16 -2.81 -5.86
C MET A 95 2.85 -3.56 -6.11
N VAL A 96 2.82 -4.84 -5.75
CA VAL A 96 1.60 -5.66 -5.77
C VAL A 96 1.12 -5.87 -4.34
N ASP A 97 -0.13 -5.54 -4.08
CA ASP A 97 -0.77 -5.65 -2.78
C ASP A 97 -1.83 -6.76 -2.77
N PHE A 98 -1.56 -7.83 -2.06
CA PHE A 98 -2.48 -8.95 -1.89
C PHE A 98 -3.43 -8.69 -0.73
N HIS A 99 -4.70 -8.40 -1.02
CA HIS A 99 -5.73 -8.27 0.02
C HIS A 99 -6.12 -9.62 0.65
N CYS A 100 -5.85 -10.74 -0.01
CA CYS A 100 -6.20 -12.10 0.45
C CYS A 100 -7.69 -12.26 0.77
N SER A 101 -8.55 -11.56 0.05
CA SER A 101 -10.00 -11.54 0.18
C SER A 101 -10.62 -11.37 -1.21
N ASP A 102 -11.91 -11.65 -1.37
CA ASP A 102 -12.63 -11.42 -2.63
C ASP A 102 -12.96 -9.94 -2.88
N TRP A 103 -12.77 -9.11 -1.86
CA TRP A 103 -13.01 -7.69 -1.91
C TRP A 103 -12.10 -6.95 -0.91
N TRP A 104 -12.48 -5.75 -0.48
CA TRP A 104 -11.72 -4.92 0.45
C TRP A 104 -11.34 -5.67 1.73
N ALA A 105 -10.05 -5.69 2.03
CA ALA A 105 -9.50 -6.07 3.33
C ALA A 105 -8.94 -4.80 4.00
N ASP A 106 -9.32 -4.57 5.25
CA ASP A 106 -8.92 -3.44 6.07
C ASP A 106 -8.99 -3.83 7.57
N PRO A 107 -8.59 -2.96 8.50
CA PRO A 107 -8.57 -3.32 9.92
C PRO A 107 -9.92 -3.74 10.52
N GLN A 108 -11.05 -3.45 9.88
CA GLN A 108 -12.39 -3.82 10.35
C GLN A 108 -12.86 -5.16 9.78
N LYS A 109 -12.27 -5.61 8.68
CA LYS A 109 -12.62 -6.86 8.00
C LYS A 109 -11.44 -7.39 7.18
N GLN A 110 -11.23 -8.69 7.27
CA GLN A 110 -10.19 -9.43 6.54
C GLN A 110 -10.81 -10.74 6.01
N ASN A 111 -12.01 -10.62 5.43
CA ASN A 111 -12.88 -11.75 5.15
C ASN A 111 -12.17 -12.83 4.31
N ILE A 112 -12.24 -14.05 4.80
CA ILE A 112 -11.78 -15.24 4.08
C ILE A 112 -12.53 -15.31 2.74
N PRO A 113 -11.84 -15.55 1.61
CA PRO A 113 -12.48 -15.77 0.31
C PRO A 113 -13.56 -16.85 0.37
N ALA A 114 -14.65 -16.63 -0.35
CA ALA A 114 -15.78 -17.58 -0.34
C ALA A 114 -15.37 -19.01 -0.73
N SER A 115 -14.44 -19.13 -1.69
CA SER A 115 -13.90 -20.41 -2.14
C SER A 115 -13.03 -21.13 -1.10
N TRP A 116 -12.52 -20.41 -0.09
CA TRP A 116 -11.69 -20.96 1.00
C TRP A 116 -12.48 -21.16 2.29
N SER A 117 -13.75 -20.80 2.30
CA SER A 117 -14.60 -20.91 3.50
C SER A 117 -14.70 -22.34 3.98
N GLY A 118 -14.52 -22.55 5.29
CA GLY A 118 -14.58 -23.87 5.93
C GLY A 118 -13.33 -24.74 5.74
N HIS A 119 -12.30 -24.25 5.07
CA HIS A 119 -11.02 -24.96 4.96
C HIS A 119 -10.28 -24.98 6.30
N SER A 120 -9.53 -26.05 6.54
CA SER A 120 -8.65 -26.14 7.70
C SER A 120 -7.47 -25.17 7.57
N TYR A 121 -6.78 -24.92 8.68
CA TYR A 121 -5.59 -24.06 8.68
C TYR A 121 -4.53 -24.48 7.64
N GLU A 122 -4.26 -25.79 7.51
CA GLU A 122 -3.30 -26.30 6.52
C GLU A 122 -3.77 -26.04 5.09
N GLN A 123 -5.05 -26.27 4.80
CA GLN A 123 -5.64 -25.95 3.50
C GLN A 123 -5.60 -24.44 3.22
N MET A 124 -5.87 -23.59 4.23
CA MET A 124 -5.80 -22.14 4.07
C MET A 124 -4.39 -21.66 3.70
N LYS A 125 -3.34 -22.25 4.26
CA LYS A 125 -1.95 -21.97 3.85
C LYS A 125 -1.69 -22.37 2.40
N GLU A 126 -2.21 -23.54 2.00
CA GLU A 126 -2.09 -24.04 0.62
C GLU A 126 -2.83 -23.13 -0.37
N ASP A 127 -4.06 -22.69 -0.03
CA ASP A 127 -4.86 -21.79 -0.86
C ASP A 127 -4.19 -20.42 -1.03
N LEU A 128 -3.71 -19.83 0.07
CA LEU A 128 -2.98 -18.56 0.06
C LEU A 128 -1.71 -18.66 -0.81
N ALA A 129 -0.92 -19.72 -0.62
CA ALA A 129 0.29 -19.93 -1.41
C ALA A 129 -0.04 -20.15 -2.89
N ALA A 130 -1.07 -20.96 -3.20
CA ALA A 130 -1.48 -21.24 -4.57
C ALA A 130 -1.96 -19.96 -5.29
N HIS A 131 -2.82 -19.15 -4.65
CA HIS A 131 -3.27 -17.87 -5.20
C HIS A 131 -2.10 -16.90 -5.43
N THR A 132 -1.21 -16.77 -4.45
CA THR A 132 -0.04 -15.89 -4.56
C THR A 132 0.87 -16.31 -5.72
N ILE A 133 1.17 -17.62 -5.84
CA ILE A 133 2.00 -18.18 -6.92
C ILE A 133 1.30 -17.99 -8.27
N GLU A 134 0.00 -18.22 -8.36
CA GLU A 134 -0.77 -18.05 -9.60
C GLU A 134 -0.68 -16.62 -10.11
N VAL A 135 -1.02 -15.64 -9.28
CA VAL A 135 -0.98 -14.20 -9.65
C VAL A 135 0.43 -13.77 -10.06
N LEU A 136 1.43 -14.10 -9.25
CA LEU A 136 2.80 -13.69 -9.53
C LEU A 136 3.40 -14.40 -10.76
N THR A 137 3.08 -15.65 -10.98
CA THR A 137 3.49 -16.38 -12.20
C THR A 137 2.83 -15.78 -13.43
N TYR A 138 1.54 -15.43 -13.34
CA TYR A 138 0.83 -14.77 -14.43
C TYR A 138 1.47 -13.41 -14.79
N LEU A 139 1.86 -12.62 -13.80
CA LEU A 139 2.62 -11.37 -14.04
C LEU A 139 3.98 -11.65 -14.69
N LYS A 140 4.73 -12.62 -14.16
CA LYS A 140 6.06 -13.00 -14.65
C LYS A 140 6.02 -13.46 -16.10
N ASP A 141 5.06 -14.31 -16.46
CA ASP A 141 4.88 -14.84 -17.82
C ASP A 141 4.53 -13.73 -18.83
N ASN A 142 3.96 -12.61 -18.34
CA ASN A 142 3.69 -11.40 -19.11
C ASN A 142 4.81 -10.34 -18.97
N GLY A 143 5.95 -10.72 -18.41
CA GLY A 143 7.13 -9.88 -18.31
C GLY A 143 7.04 -8.75 -17.28
N ILE A 144 6.15 -8.85 -16.29
CA ILE A 144 6.06 -7.92 -15.16
C ILE A 144 6.88 -8.47 -14.01
N GLU A 145 7.75 -7.63 -13.44
CA GLU A 145 8.60 -7.94 -12.29
C GLU A 145 8.31 -6.91 -11.20
N PRO A 146 7.45 -7.22 -10.20
CA PRO A 146 7.20 -6.30 -9.10
C PRO A 146 8.45 -6.13 -8.24
N LYS A 147 8.74 -4.88 -7.87
CA LYS A 147 9.83 -4.57 -6.94
C LYS A 147 9.46 -4.93 -5.51
N TRP A 148 8.20 -4.70 -5.14
CA TRP A 148 7.64 -5.00 -3.83
C TRP A 148 6.38 -5.84 -3.97
N ILE A 149 6.20 -6.75 -2.99
CA ILE A 149 5.01 -7.58 -2.88
C ILE A 149 4.54 -7.50 -1.43
N GLN A 150 3.31 -7.06 -1.23
CA GLN A 150 2.71 -6.93 0.07
C GLN A 150 1.81 -8.13 0.34
N VAL A 151 2.00 -8.79 1.48
CA VAL A 151 1.21 -9.96 1.94
C VAL A 151 0.18 -9.50 2.96
N GLY A 152 -1.08 -9.43 2.56
CA GLY A 152 -2.16 -8.85 3.34
C GLY A 152 -2.15 -7.32 3.33
N ASN A 153 -3.31 -6.70 3.50
CA ASN A 153 -3.50 -5.26 3.58
C ASN A 153 -3.94 -4.85 4.99
N GLU A 154 -3.21 -3.89 5.62
CA GLU A 154 -3.52 -3.33 6.94
C GLU A 154 -3.83 -4.40 8.02
N THR A 155 -2.91 -5.33 8.20
CA THR A 155 -3.09 -6.55 8.98
C THR A 155 -2.90 -6.38 10.50
N ARG A 156 -3.23 -5.22 11.08
CA ARG A 156 -3.06 -5.01 12.53
C ARG A 156 -3.80 -6.05 13.38
N ASN A 157 -4.96 -6.51 12.91
CA ASN A 157 -5.76 -7.56 13.54
C ASN A 157 -5.51 -8.95 12.93
N GLY A 158 -4.43 -9.10 12.13
CA GLY A 158 -4.20 -10.29 11.30
C GLY A 158 -4.92 -10.20 9.96
N PHE A 159 -4.98 -11.31 9.22
CA PHE A 159 -5.72 -11.45 7.95
C PHE A 159 -6.30 -12.86 7.81
N LEU A 160 -7.20 -13.07 6.86
CA LEU A 160 -7.95 -14.34 6.73
C LEU A 160 -8.74 -14.69 7.99
N TRP A 161 -9.52 -13.72 8.45
CA TRP A 161 -10.57 -13.87 9.44
C TRP A 161 -11.83 -13.14 8.95
N SER A 162 -13.01 -13.58 9.35
CA SER A 162 -14.26 -13.07 8.80
C SER A 162 -15.15 -12.44 9.86
N VAL A 163 -15.88 -11.39 9.46
CA VAL A 163 -16.91 -10.75 10.25
C VAL A 163 -18.29 -10.98 9.64
N GLU A 164 -19.33 -10.89 10.48
CA GLU A 164 -20.69 -10.82 9.98
C GLU A 164 -20.83 -9.57 9.09
N SER A 165 -21.20 -9.79 7.82
CA SER A 165 -21.28 -8.72 6.81
C SER A 165 -22.69 -8.62 6.24
N ASN A 166 -23.04 -7.46 5.69
CA ASN A 166 -24.24 -7.26 4.89
C ASN A 166 -24.07 -7.82 3.47
N GLU A 167 -25.11 -7.70 2.65
CA GLU A 167 -25.12 -8.17 1.26
C GLU A 167 -24.06 -7.50 0.35
N TYR A 168 -23.51 -6.36 0.76
CA TYR A 168 -22.46 -5.62 0.05
C TYR A 168 -21.05 -5.91 0.58
N GLY A 169 -20.89 -6.85 1.55
CA GLY A 169 -19.60 -7.18 2.15
C GLY A 169 -19.12 -6.23 3.25
N TRP A 170 -19.94 -5.22 3.64
CA TRP A 170 -19.60 -4.33 4.75
C TRP A 170 -19.92 -4.98 6.10
N PRO A 171 -19.06 -4.78 7.13
CA PRO A 171 -19.30 -5.31 8.46
C PRO A 171 -20.66 -4.85 9.01
N LYS A 172 -21.39 -5.78 9.62
CA LYS A 172 -22.52 -5.43 10.46
C LYS A 172 -22.02 -5.06 11.84
N LEU A 173 -22.38 -3.86 12.28
CA LEU A 173 -22.02 -3.36 13.61
C LEU A 173 -23.13 -3.70 14.61
N ASP A 174 -22.76 -4.09 15.83
CA ASP A 174 -23.68 -4.22 16.95
C ASP A 174 -24.14 -2.84 17.44
N ALA A 175 -24.99 -2.82 18.48
CA ALA A 175 -25.52 -1.58 19.07
C ALA A 175 -24.42 -0.67 19.70
N ASN A 176 -23.22 -1.21 19.91
CA ASN A 176 -22.06 -0.49 20.44
C ASN A 176 -21.07 -0.10 19.34
N GLY A 177 -21.36 -0.41 18.07
CA GLY A 177 -20.47 -0.13 16.95
C GLY A 177 -19.37 -1.17 16.73
N ASN A 178 -19.44 -2.35 17.34
CA ASN A 178 -18.45 -3.40 17.18
C ASN A 178 -18.84 -4.38 16.08
N THR A 179 -17.84 -4.96 15.42
CA THR A 179 -18.01 -6.08 14.48
C THR A 179 -18.14 -7.40 15.23
N THR A 180 -18.87 -8.37 14.64
CA THR A 180 -18.92 -9.75 15.15
C THR A 180 -18.02 -10.64 14.32
N ILE A 181 -16.95 -11.17 14.94
CA ILE A 181 -16.08 -12.16 14.30
C ILE A 181 -16.82 -13.49 14.22
N ILE A 182 -16.95 -14.04 13.02
CA ILE A 182 -17.59 -15.33 12.74
C ILE A 182 -16.60 -16.42 12.39
N GLU A 183 -15.39 -16.05 11.94
CA GLU A 183 -14.27 -16.94 11.68
C GLU A 183 -12.98 -16.19 12.08
N SER A 184 -12.14 -16.79 12.92
CA SER A 184 -10.99 -16.12 13.51
C SER A 184 -9.61 -16.72 13.12
N MET A 185 -9.55 -17.51 12.05
CA MET A 185 -8.37 -18.33 11.73
C MET A 185 -7.05 -17.55 11.77
N GLY A 186 -6.94 -16.47 11.04
CA GLY A 186 -5.74 -15.63 11.00
C GLY A 186 -5.83 -14.36 11.86
N HIS A 187 -6.74 -14.31 12.85
CA HIS A 187 -6.87 -13.15 13.72
C HIS A 187 -5.75 -13.14 14.77
N VAL A 188 -5.03 -12.03 14.90
CA VAL A 188 -3.81 -11.94 15.73
C VAL A 188 -4.07 -12.25 17.21
N ASP A 189 -5.18 -11.77 17.79
CA ASP A 189 -5.48 -11.97 19.22
C ASP A 189 -6.07 -13.35 19.52
N HIS A 190 -6.72 -13.98 18.54
CA HIS A 190 -7.39 -15.25 18.71
C HIS A 190 -6.48 -16.43 18.35
N ASN A 191 -5.69 -16.30 17.29
CA ASN A 191 -4.86 -17.36 16.74
C ASN A 191 -3.49 -16.81 16.27
N PRO A 192 -2.66 -16.25 17.17
CA PRO A 192 -1.41 -15.58 16.80
C PRO A 192 -0.43 -16.48 16.03
N GLU A 193 -0.36 -17.77 16.40
CA GLU A 193 0.50 -18.74 15.69
C GLU A 193 0.01 -19.02 14.27
N GLN A 194 -1.32 -19.06 14.06
CA GLN A 194 -1.89 -19.27 12.73
C GLN A 194 -1.70 -18.01 11.87
N TYR A 195 -1.87 -16.83 12.43
CA TYR A 195 -1.56 -15.58 11.75
C TYR A 195 -0.13 -15.55 11.23
N ALA A 196 0.84 -15.83 12.11
CA ALA A 196 2.25 -15.87 11.73
C ALA A 196 2.56 -16.94 10.67
N GLY A 197 1.95 -18.12 10.78
CA GLY A 197 2.15 -19.19 9.81
C GLY A 197 1.51 -18.93 8.45
N LEU A 198 0.35 -18.24 8.40
CA LEU A 198 -0.26 -17.77 7.15
C LEU A 198 0.64 -16.71 6.49
N PHE A 199 1.14 -15.74 7.25
CA PHE A 199 2.06 -14.75 6.72
C PHE A 199 3.34 -15.40 6.15
N ALA A 200 3.92 -16.37 6.86
CA ALA A 200 5.08 -17.11 6.40
C ALA A 200 4.80 -17.87 5.09
N ALA A 201 3.62 -18.49 4.94
CA ALA A 201 3.23 -19.16 3.70
C ALA A 201 3.13 -18.18 2.52
N GLY A 202 2.55 -16.98 2.72
CA GLY A 202 2.52 -15.92 1.72
C GLY A 202 3.92 -15.42 1.35
N TYR A 203 4.78 -15.19 2.35
CA TYR A 203 6.18 -14.79 2.13
C TYR A 203 6.94 -15.81 1.27
N ASP A 204 6.88 -17.08 1.64
CA ASP A 204 7.56 -18.16 0.92
C ASP A 204 7.03 -18.32 -0.51
N ALA A 205 5.71 -18.15 -0.71
CA ALA A 205 5.08 -18.15 -2.02
C ALA A 205 5.62 -17.00 -2.90
N CYS A 206 5.71 -15.78 -2.36
CA CYS A 206 6.30 -14.64 -3.07
C CYS A 206 7.75 -14.94 -3.50
N LYS A 207 8.57 -15.40 -2.57
CA LYS A 207 9.99 -15.70 -2.83
C LYS A 207 10.21 -16.86 -3.78
N SER A 208 9.26 -17.79 -3.89
CA SER A 208 9.34 -18.90 -4.83
C SER A 208 9.24 -18.43 -6.29
N VAL A 209 8.51 -17.35 -6.57
CA VAL A 209 8.32 -16.79 -7.91
C VAL A 209 9.32 -15.66 -8.21
N PHE A 210 9.48 -14.75 -7.25
CA PHE A 210 10.37 -13.59 -7.33
C PHE A 210 11.33 -13.54 -6.13
N PRO A 211 12.44 -14.28 -6.17
CA PRO A 211 13.39 -14.37 -5.04
C PRO A 211 13.95 -13.00 -4.60
N ASP A 212 14.13 -12.09 -5.55
CA ASP A 212 14.73 -10.78 -5.35
C ASP A 212 13.72 -9.68 -5.00
N ALA A 213 12.42 -9.93 -5.13
CA ALA A 213 11.40 -8.95 -4.74
C ALA A 213 11.38 -8.74 -3.22
N VAL A 214 11.16 -7.50 -2.81
CA VAL A 214 11.02 -7.12 -1.40
C VAL A 214 9.62 -7.48 -0.92
N VAL A 215 9.51 -8.41 0.02
CA VAL A 215 8.22 -8.82 0.60
C VAL A 215 7.92 -8.01 1.85
N MET A 216 6.72 -7.41 1.88
CA MET A 216 6.32 -6.45 2.92
C MET A 216 5.21 -7.01 3.80
N VAL A 217 5.31 -6.69 5.11
CA VAL A 217 4.16 -6.67 6.02
C VAL A 217 3.57 -5.27 6.04
N HIS A 218 2.25 -5.14 6.05
CA HIS A 218 1.58 -3.85 6.06
C HIS A 218 0.64 -3.71 7.26
N LEU A 219 0.85 -2.66 8.03
CA LEU A 219 0.01 -2.27 9.17
C LEU A 219 -0.47 -0.83 8.99
N ASP A 220 -1.68 -0.55 9.45
CA ASP A 220 -2.22 0.80 9.52
C ASP A 220 -1.71 1.56 10.76
N ASN A 221 -2.23 2.78 10.97
CA ASN A 221 -1.88 3.62 12.12
C ASN A 221 -0.37 3.73 12.36
N GLY A 222 0.40 4.12 11.33
CA GLY A 222 1.86 4.24 11.38
C GLY A 222 2.41 5.04 12.57
N PHE A 223 1.57 5.85 13.22
CA PHE A 223 1.87 6.62 14.43
C PHE A 223 1.78 5.81 15.73
N ASP A 224 1.24 4.57 15.71
CA ASP A 224 0.98 3.78 16.91
C ASP A 224 2.09 2.74 17.15
N LYS A 225 3.10 3.14 17.91
CA LYS A 225 4.27 2.31 18.22
C LYS A 225 3.90 1.00 18.91
N ASP A 226 2.94 1.00 19.84
CA ASP A 226 2.58 -0.17 20.62
C ASP A 226 1.88 -1.21 19.73
N LEU A 227 1.07 -0.77 18.77
CA LEU A 227 0.48 -1.62 17.75
C LEU A 227 1.54 -2.36 16.94
N TYR A 228 2.56 -1.63 16.46
CA TYR A 228 3.66 -2.23 15.69
C TYR A 228 4.49 -3.19 16.52
N ASP A 229 4.78 -2.85 17.76
CA ASP A 229 5.51 -3.72 18.70
C ASP A 229 4.77 -5.03 18.94
N TYR A 230 3.47 -4.95 19.14
CA TYR A 230 2.64 -6.13 19.38
C TYR A 230 2.55 -7.01 18.14
N ASN A 231 2.09 -6.47 17.01
CA ASN A 231 1.81 -7.24 15.80
C ASN A 231 3.09 -7.87 15.21
N LEU A 232 4.14 -7.06 15.00
CA LEU A 232 5.42 -7.54 14.48
C LEU A 232 6.10 -8.50 15.47
N GLY A 233 5.91 -8.30 16.77
CA GLY A 233 6.37 -9.21 17.80
C GLY A 233 5.71 -10.59 17.70
N VAL A 234 4.41 -10.66 17.44
CA VAL A 234 3.68 -11.91 17.18
C VAL A 234 4.23 -12.62 15.95
N LEU A 235 4.37 -11.91 14.83
CA LEU A 235 4.93 -12.47 13.60
C LEU A 235 6.35 -13.02 13.82
N GLN A 236 7.21 -12.26 14.49
CA GLN A 236 8.59 -12.67 14.78
C GLN A 236 8.63 -13.90 15.69
N ALA A 237 7.80 -13.93 16.75
CA ALA A 237 7.71 -15.08 17.66
C ALA A 237 7.23 -16.35 16.96
N GLY A 238 6.32 -16.22 15.97
CA GLY A 238 5.87 -17.33 15.12
C GLY A 238 6.85 -17.72 13.99
N GLY A 239 8.00 -17.05 13.90
CA GLY A 239 9.05 -17.37 12.91
C GLY A 239 8.78 -16.81 11.51
N ALA A 240 7.80 -15.94 11.35
CA ALA A 240 7.53 -15.25 10.08
C ALA A 240 8.70 -14.31 9.72
N LYS A 241 8.87 -14.05 8.43
CA LYS A 241 9.91 -13.19 7.87
C LYS A 241 9.28 -12.16 6.96
N TRP A 242 9.86 -10.98 6.93
CA TRP A 242 9.56 -9.91 5.99
C TRP A 242 10.86 -9.16 5.66
N ASP A 243 10.88 -8.48 4.52
CA ASP A 243 12.05 -7.71 4.09
C ASP A 243 11.88 -6.22 4.39
N MET A 244 10.63 -5.74 4.50
CA MET A 244 10.29 -4.33 4.71
C MET A 244 8.96 -4.20 5.46
N ILE A 245 8.79 -3.11 6.19
CA ILE A 245 7.53 -2.76 6.87
C ILE A 245 6.81 -1.67 6.06
N GLY A 246 5.56 -1.95 5.67
CA GLY A 246 4.63 -0.97 5.13
C GLY A 246 3.79 -0.34 6.23
N MET A 247 3.54 0.96 6.13
CA MET A 247 2.71 1.73 7.07
C MET A 247 1.63 2.50 6.32
N SER A 248 0.40 2.56 6.87
CA SER A 248 -0.57 3.59 6.49
C SER A 248 -0.46 4.78 7.44
N LEU A 249 -0.51 5.99 6.90
CA LEU A 249 -0.53 7.23 7.65
C LEU A 249 -1.67 8.13 7.16
N TYR A 250 -2.76 8.16 7.90
CA TYR A 250 -3.92 9.00 7.62
C TYR A 250 -4.21 9.93 8.80
N PRO A 251 -3.63 11.15 8.84
CA PRO A 251 -3.90 12.09 9.93
C PRO A 251 -5.39 12.37 10.12
N TYR A 252 -6.15 12.47 9.01
CA TYR A 252 -7.59 12.65 9.06
C TYR A 252 -8.30 11.54 9.84
N TRP A 253 -8.05 10.26 9.50
CA TRP A 253 -8.70 9.14 10.18
C TRP A 253 -8.23 8.95 11.61
N ALA A 254 -6.98 9.34 11.91
CA ALA A 254 -6.46 9.34 13.28
C ALA A 254 -7.25 10.30 14.19
N MET A 255 -7.60 11.48 13.68
CA MET A 255 -8.41 12.48 14.40
C MET A 255 -9.89 12.09 14.42
N ASP A 256 -10.46 11.69 13.29
CA ASP A 256 -11.88 11.32 13.17
C ASP A 256 -12.23 10.10 14.07
N GLY A 257 -11.30 9.15 14.17
CA GLY A 257 -11.41 7.99 15.06
C GLY A 257 -11.06 8.27 16.55
N GLY A 258 -10.65 9.49 16.88
CA GLY A 258 -10.29 9.88 18.25
C GLY A 258 -8.99 9.28 18.77
N PHE A 259 -8.10 8.80 17.88
CA PHE A 259 -6.79 8.28 18.25
C PHE A 259 -5.75 9.38 18.47
N ARG A 260 -5.92 10.54 17.82
CA ARG A 260 -5.02 11.70 17.87
C ARG A 260 -5.83 12.99 17.87
N ASP A 261 -5.26 14.02 18.47
CA ASP A 261 -5.90 15.34 18.59
C ASP A 261 -5.61 16.24 17.36
N ASP A 262 -4.47 16.02 16.69
CA ASP A 262 -4.05 16.85 15.56
C ASP A 262 -3.18 16.08 14.55
N ALA A 263 -3.09 16.62 13.34
CA ALA A 263 -2.32 16.04 12.24
C ALA A 263 -0.80 16.19 12.45
N GLU A 264 -0.35 17.28 13.06
CA GLU A 264 1.06 17.59 13.24
C GLU A 264 1.73 16.56 14.16
N THR A 265 1.10 16.28 15.31
CA THR A 265 1.56 15.23 16.24
C THR A 265 1.47 13.86 15.60
N THR A 266 0.39 13.56 14.86
CA THR A 266 0.22 12.29 14.15
C THR A 266 1.37 12.01 13.17
N ILE A 267 1.77 13.02 12.39
CA ILE A 267 2.90 12.90 11.45
C ILE A 267 4.22 12.70 12.22
N THR A 268 4.45 13.51 13.26
CA THR A 268 5.67 13.41 14.10
C THR A 268 5.82 12.00 14.67
N ASP A 269 4.75 11.49 15.31
CA ASP A 269 4.76 10.14 15.92
C ASP A 269 5.03 9.05 14.88
N CYS A 270 4.50 9.19 13.66
CA CYS A 270 4.78 8.25 12.58
C CYS A 270 6.26 8.27 12.15
N ILE A 271 6.85 9.45 11.98
CA ILE A 271 8.28 9.58 11.63
C ILE A 271 9.17 9.01 12.74
N GLU A 272 8.82 9.20 14.00
CA GLU A 272 9.53 8.58 15.13
C GLU A 272 9.36 7.06 15.14
N ASN A 273 8.16 6.57 14.84
CA ASN A 273 7.89 5.14 14.77
C ASN A 273 8.64 4.47 13.62
N ILE A 274 8.77 5.11 12.46
CA ILE A 274 9.60 4.60 11.34
C ILE A 274 11.03 4.30 11.82
N ARG A 275 11.66 5.24 12.52
CA ARG A 275 13.01 5.03 13.07
C ARG A 275 13.05 3.87 14.07
N TYR A 276 12.08 3.88 14.98
CA TYR A 276 12.01 2.89 16.06
C TYR A 276 11.83 1.46 15.52
N VAL A 277 10.85 1.22 14.65
CA VAL A 277 10.61 -0.14 14.14
C VAL A 277 11.73 -0.60 13.20
N SER A 278 12.31 0.32 12.42
CA SER A 278 13.45 0.00 11.56
C SER A 278 14.66 -0.44 12.36
N GLU A 279 14.97 0.23 13.47
CA GLU A 279 16.04 -0.16 14.38
C GLU A 279 15.72 -1.50 15.06
N LYS A 280 14.51 -1.63 15.62
CA LYS A 280 14.09 -2.80 16.39
C LYS A 280 14.04 -4.08 15.58
N PHE A 281 13.46 -4.02 14.37
CA PHE A 281 13.26 -5.19 13.51
C PHE A 281 14.34 -5.34 12.42
N GLY A 282 15.26 -4.39 12.30
CA GLY A 282 16.43 -4.48 11.42
C GLY A 282 16.14 -4.38 9.93
N CYS A 283 15.02 -3.76 9.53
CA CYS A 283 14.61 -3.61 8.13
C CYS A 283 14.20 -2.17 7.80
N ASP A 284 14.11 -1.87 6.50
CA ASP A 284 13.62 -0.58 6.04
C ASP A 284 12.10 -0.47 6.13
N VAL A 285 11.58 0.74 6.03
CA VAL A 285 10.16 1.07 6.16
C VAL A 285 9.69 1.87 4.94
N MET A 286 8.42 1.80 4.63
CA MET A 286 7.78 2.61 3.58
C MET A 286 6.38 3.02 4.03
N ILE A 287 6.01 4.29 3.84
CA ILE A 287 4.61 4.69 3.91
C ILE A 287 3.96 4.25 2.60
N VAL A 288 3.18 3.18 2.66
CA VAL A 288 2.54 2.56 1.48
C VAL A 288 1.14 3.08 1.22
N GLU A 289 0.57 3.78 2.21
CA GLU A 289 -0.70 4.51 2.07
C GLU A 289 -0.67 5.80 2.87
N THR A 290 -1.11 6.87 2.23
CA THR A 290 -1.48 8.13 2.88
C THR A 290 -2.57 8.82 2.08
N GLY A 291 -3.24 9.80 2.68
CA GLY A 291 -4.25 10.62 2.01
C GLY A 291 -4.63 11.82 2.89
N PHE A 292 -4.99 12.91 2.26
CA PHE A 292 -5.31 14.17 2.92
C PHE A 292 -6.62 14.73 2.41
N LEU A 293 -7.31 15.52 3.23
CA LEU A 293 -8.65 16.02 2.93
C LEU A 293 -8.66 16.86 1.65
N VAL A 294 -9.57 16.54 0.74
CA VAL A 294 -9.87 17.33 -0.45
C VAL A 294 -11.23 18.02 -0.28
N ASP A 295 -11.23 19.35 -0.42
CA ASP A 295 -12.45 20.17 -0.45
C ASP A 295 -12.25 21.29 -1.49
N GLU A 296 -12.76 21.07 -2.70
CA GLU A 296 -12.60 22.00 -3.83
C GLU A 296 -13.20 23.38 -3.54
N SER A 297 -14.16 23.46 -2.61
CA SER A 297 -14.77 24.74 -2.21
C SER A 297 -13.92 25.58 -1.25
N LYS A 298 -12.83 24.98 -0.71
CA LYS A 298 -11.97 25.57 0.31
C LYS A 298 -10.48 25.49 -0.09
N PRO A 299 -9.96 26.47 -0.82
CA PRO A 299 -8.55 26.48 -1.23
C PRO A 299 -7.57 26.35 -0.05
N GLU A 300 -7.92 26.87 1.13
CA GLU A 300 -7.11 26.75 2.35
C GLU A 300 -6.98 25.32 2.85
N VAL A 301 -8.01 24.47 2.63
CA VAL A 301 -7.95 23.03 2.97
C VAL A 301 -7.02 22.31 2.02
N LEU A 302 -7.12 22.58 0.72
CA LEU A 302 -6.23 21.98 -0.28
C LEU A 302 -4.77 22.35 -0.02
N GLU A 303 -4.49 23.62 0.32
CA GLU A 303 -3.13 24.07 0.62
C GLU A 303 -2.59 23.48 1.93
N GLU A 304 -3.44 23.32 2.95
CA GLU A 304 -3.08 22.62 4.18
C GLU A 304 -2.72 21.16 3.90
N SER A 305 -3.53 20.46 3.09
CA SER A 305 -3.28 19.08 2.69
C SER A 305 -1.98 18.94 1.88
N ARG A 306 -1.70 19.89 0.98
CA ARG A 306 -0.42 19.97 0.27
C ARG A 306 0.76 20.09 1.23
N ARG A 307 0.69 21.01 2.19
CA ARG A 307 1.75 21.24 3.18
C ARG A 307 2.00 20.00 4.05
N GLN A 308 0.93 19.32 4.47
CA GLN A 308 1.04 18.09 5.26
C GLN A 308 1.71 16.97 4.46
N LEU A 309 1.31 16.75 3.21
CA LEU A 309 1.94 15.75 2.33
C LEU A 309 3.42 16.10 2.08
N ALA A 310 3.72 17.35 1.74
CA ALA A 310 5.11 17.79 1.54
C ALA A 310 5.96 17.62 2.81
N ARG A 311 5.39 17.87 4.00
CA ARG A 311 6.03 17.59 5.28
C ARG A 311 6.34 16.10 5.44
N VAL A 312 5.36 15.21 5.20
CA VAL A 312 5.57 13.75 5.29
C VAL A 312 6.71 13.31 4.38
N ILE A 313 6.70 13.71 3.11
CA ILE A 313 7.76 13.36 2.16
C ILE A 313 9.12 13.86 2.65
N ARG A 314 9.19 15.15 3.02
CA ARG A 314 10.44 15.78 3.46
C ARG A 314 11.02 15.12 4.71
N GLU A 315 10.18 14.85 5.73
CA GLU A 315 10.64 14.25 6.97
C GLU A 315 11.01 12.76 6.79
N CYS A 316 10.29 12.01 5.97
CA CYS A 316 10.70 10.67 5.56
C CYS A 316 12.10 10.65 4.92
N ILE A 317 12.43 11.64 4.09
CA ILE A 317 13.74 11.74 3.46
C ILE A 317 14.83 12.17 4.45
N LYS A 318 14.55 13.18 5.29
CA LYS A 318 15.57 13.89 6.08
C LYS A 318 15.74 13.35 7.49
N GLU A 319 14.65 12.86 8.11
CA GLU A 319 14.62 12.59 9.55
C GLU A 319 14.61 11.09 9.89
N THR A 320 14.69 10.21 8.88
CA THR A 320 14.65 8.75 9.11
C THR A 320 15.98 8.04 8.85
N ASP A 321 17.09 8.79 8.72
CA ASP A 321 18.43 8.24 8.45
C ASP A 321 18.46 7.32 7.19
N GLY A 322 17.59 7.60 6.21
CA GLY A 322 17.42 6.82 5.00
C GLY A 322 16.70 5.47 5.20
N ARG A 323 16.06 5.28 6.35
CA ARG A 323 15.28 4.07 6.66
C ARG A 323 13.91 4.08 5.99
N CYS A 324 13.27 5.24 5.83
CA CYS A 324 12.10 5.35 4.99
C CYS A 324 12.51 5.34 3.52
N LYS A 325 11.89 4.47 2.72
CA LYS A 325 12.24 4.30 1.30
C LYS A 325 11.27 4.98 0.34
N GLY A 326 10.09 5.36 0.79
CA GLY A 326 9.10 6.01 -0.06
C GLY A 326 7.82 6.39 0.66
N VAL A 327 7.00 7.14 -0.06
CA VAL A 327 5.66 7.56 0.33
C VAL A 327 4.71 7.33 -0.85
N PHE A 328 3.64 6.59 -0.63
CA PHE A 328 2.59 6.32 -1.60
C PHE A 328 1.28 6.97 -1.17
N TYR A 329 0.67 7.69 -2.09
CA TYR A 329 -0.66 8.27 -1.90
C TYR A 329 -1.73 7.25 -2.32
N TRP A 330 -2.73 7.02 -1.49
CA TRP A 330 -3.78 6.06 -1.78
C TRP A 330 -4.86 6.69 -2.65
N GLU A 331 -5.06 6.15 -3.86
CA GLU A 331 -6.08 6.55 -4.83
C GLU A 331 -6.18 8.09 -4.99
N PRO A 332 -5.06 8.78 -5.32
CA PRO A 332 -5.09 10.26 -5.44
C PRO A 332 -6.09 10.73 -6.50
N GLU A 333 -6.30 9.94 -7.55
CA GLU A 333 -7.16 10.25 -8.70
C GLU A 333 -8.65 10.08 -8.40
N CYS A 334 -9.02 9.57 -7.23
CA CYS A 334 -10.42 9.33 -6.89
C CYS A 334 -11.22 10.64 -6.81
N ARG A 335 -12.50 10.54 -7.15
CA ARG A 335 -13.42 11.68 -7.05
C ARG A 335 -13.72 11.99 -5.59
N PRO A 336 -13.75 13.27 -5.19
CA PRO A 336 -14.10 13.68 -3.82
C PRO A 336 -15.46 13.15 -3.35
N SER A 337 -16.43 13.02 -4.26
CA SER A 337 -17.75 12.44 -3.97
C SER A 337 -17.69 10.95 -3.61
N GLN A 338 -16.66 10.24 -4.03
CA GLN A 338 -16.44 8.83 -3.72
C GLN A 338 -15.56 8.64 -2.48
N TYR A 339 -14.45 9.39 -2.40
CA TYR A 339 -13.52 9.32 -1.29
C TYR A 339 -12.85 10.67 -1.02
N LYS A 340 -13.05 11.18 0.17
CA LYS A 340 -12.68 12.56 0.55
C LYS A 340 -11.18 12.80 0.78
N LEU A 341 -10.36 11.76 0.78
CA LEU A 341 -8.91 11.86 0.99
C LEU A 341 -8.10 11.63 -0.30
N GLY A 342 -8.72 11.87 -1.46
CA GLY A 342 -8.02 11.90 -2.74
C GLY A 342 -7.17 13.16 -2.92
N ALA A 343 -6.77 13.45 -4.16
CA ALA A 343 -6.00 14.64 -4.49
C ALA A 343 -6.42 15.28 -5.84
N PHE A 344 -7.53 14.81 -6.40
CA PHE A 344 -8.08 15.28 -7.67
C PHE A 344 -9.44 15.96 -7.47
N THR A 345 -9.83 16.72 -8.44
CA THR A 345 -11.17 17.33 -8.52
C THR A 345 -12.21 16.32 -9.01
N GLU A 346 -13.50 16.65 -8.86
CA GLU A 346 -14.59 15.79 -9.33
C GLU A 346 -14.55 15.53 -10.85
N ASP A 347 -13.96 16.43 -11.62
CA ASP A 347 -13.80 16.31 -13.07
C ASP A 347 -12.45 15.73 -13.53
N GLY A 348 -11.68 15.13 -12.61
CA GLY A 348 -10.47 14.36 -12.93
C GLY A 348 -9.21 15.21 -13.16
N ARG A 349 -9.06 16.36 -12.47
CA ARG A 349 -7.86 17.21 -12.52
C ARG A 349 -7.07 17.13 -11.22
N PRO A 350 -5.72 17.11 -11.25
CA PRO A 350 -4.95 17.19 -10.03
C PRO A 350 -5.19 18.53 -9.33
N THR A 351 -5.40 18.50 -8.03
CA THR A 351 -5.39 19.69 -7.18
C THR A 351 -3.95 20.08 -6.79
N VAL A 352 -3.80 21.20 -6.08
CA VAL A 352 -2.50 21.64 -5.56
C VAL A 352 -1.87 20.62 -4.60
N ILE A 353 -2.63 19.68 -4.04
CA ILE A 353 -2.10 18.61 -3.18
C ILE A 353 -1.01 17.82 -3.91
N MET A 354 -1.20 17.56 -5.21
CA MET A 354 -0.24 16.81 -6.02
C MET A 354 1.08 17.55 -6.26
N ASP A 355 1.13 18.87 -6.05
CA ASP A 355 2.37 19.66 -6.17
C ASP A 355 3.41 19.23 -5.13
N ALA A 356 2.96 18.69 -4.00
CA ALA A 356 3.86 18.17 -2.97
C ALA A 356 4.84 17.09 -3.47
N PHE A 357 4.55 16.40 -4.56
CA PHE A 357 5.47 15.40 -5.14
C PHE A 357 6.65 16.04 -5.90
N SER A 358 6.56 17.30 -6.27
CA SER A 358 7.63 18.04 -6.96
C SER A 358 8.28 19.11 -6.08
N ASP A 359 7.56 19.69 -5.13
CA ASP A 359 8.00 20.85 -4.33
C ASP A 359 8.15 20.60 -2.82
N TRP A 360 8.21 19.33 -2.40
CA TRP A 360 8.34 18.93 -0.98
C TRP A 360 9.58 19.51 -0.29
N SER A 361 10.59 19.95 -1.04
CA SER A 361 11.84 20.49 -0.50
C SER A 361 11.75 21.97 -0.09
N GLU A 362 10.71 22.66 -0.52
CA GLU A 362 10.43 24.06 -0.15
C GLU A 362 9.74 24.15 1.21
#